data_ee696fd8cd670b89ea560536acac9c6b
#
_entry.id   ee696fd8cd670b89ea560536acac9c6b
#
_cell.length_a   1.000
_cell.length_b   1.000
_cell.length_c   1.000
_cell.angle_alpha   90.00
_cell.angle_beta   90.00
_cell.angle_gamma   90.00
#
_symmetry.space_group_name_H-M   'P 1'
#
loop_
_entity.id
_entity.type
_entity.pdbx_description
1 polymer ?
#
loop_
_entity_poly.entity_id
_entity_poly.type
_entity_poly.pdbx_seq_one_letter_code
_entity_poly.pdbx_strand_id
1 'polypeptide(L)'
;MKGAVFGLARAVEKLAGKVQGKGSGSHSIAREIAVLAGLAGGTPKLALDIGGNVGDYTAGLIGQYPGLEVHLFEPATVNIARLRARFSTGSEVTVVPCAVSDHAGEAPIYSNAPGSGLTSLSQRKLDHMGIPFTEQETIRMIRVEEYWHDMLGARPIDLVKIDIEGHELAALQGFGAALAVTRAVQFEFGGANIDTRTYFRDFWYLFTEAGFDLYRITPLGPERLHRYRERDEFFSTTNYIAVRRA
;
A
#
# COMPACT_ATOMS: atom_id res chain seq x y z
N MET A 1 31.81 29.00 -4.89
CA MET A 1 30.95 29.36 -3.76
C MET A 1 29.48 28.96 -3.97
N LYS A 2 28.79 29.36 -5.06
CA LYS A 2 27.36 29.03 -5.28
C LYS A 2 27.06 27.51 -5.26
N GLY A 3 27.91 26.69 -5.90
CA GLY A 3 27.72 25.23 -5.93
C GLY A 3 27.79 24.56 -4.54
N ALA A 4 28.66 25.03 -3.66
CA ALA A 4 28.75 24.51 -2.30
C ALA A 4 27.52 24.87 -1.46
N VAL A 5 26.94 26.06 -1.64
CA VAL A 5 25.70 26.48 -0.97
C VAL A 5 24.51 25.59 -1.40
N PHE A 6 24.36 25.35 -2.71
CA PHE A 6 23.32 24.45 -3.19
C PHE A 6 23.52 22.99 -2.75
N GLY A 7 24.79 22.54 -2.67
CA GLY A 7 25.12 21.22 -2.12
C GLY A 7 24.69 21.07 -0.66
N LEU A 8 25.03 22.08 0.16
CA LEU A 8 24.61 22.09 1.57
C LEU A 8 23.07 22.14 1.72
N ALA A 9 22.40 23.00 0.94
CA ALA A 9 20.93 23.10 0.98
C ALA A 9 20.27 21.75 0.67
N ARG A 10 20.71 21.04 -0.37
CA ARG A 10 20.22 19.69 -0.72
C ARG A 10 20.49 18.68 0.39
N ALA A 11 21.65 18.74 1.05
CA ALA A 11 21.96 17.84 2.16
C ALA A 11 21.02 18.05 3.36
N VAL A 12 20.76 19.32 3.70
CA VAL A 12 19.81 19.71 4.76
C VAL A 12 18.39 19.27 4.40
N GLU A 13 17.94 19.51 3.17
CA GLU A 13 16.64 19.06 2.67
C GLU A 13 16.48 17.55 2.77
N LYS A 14 17.49 16.79 2.33
CA LYS A 14 17.50 15.33 2.42
C LYS A 14 17.41 14.84 3.87
N LEU A 15 18.16 15.47 4.79
CA LEU A 15 18.10 15.12 6.21
C LEU A 15 16.74 15.44 6.82
N ALA A 16 16.22 16.64 6.56
CA ALA A 16 14.90 17.05 7.00
C ALA A 16 13.80 16.15 6.44
N GLY A 17 13.91 15.75 5.16
CA GLY A 17 13.02 14.78 4.52
C GLY A 17 13.02 13.44 5.23
N LYS A 18 14.20 12.89 5.56
CA LYS A 18 14.31 11.62 6.29
C LYS A 18 13.64 11.67 7.66
N VAL A 19 13.83 12.74 8.43
CA VAL A 19 13.19 12.91 9.74
C VAL A 19 11.65 12.97 9.60
N GLN A 20 11.16 13.54 8.51
CA GLN A 20 9.74 13.59 8.18
C GLN A 20 9.18 12.28 7.59
N GLY A 21 9.99 11.23 7.43
CA GLY A 21 9.58 9.98 6.79
C GLY A 21 9.52 10.02 5.26
N LYS A 22 9.92 11.14 4.63
CA LYS A 22 9.92 11.29 3.17
C LYS A 22 11.05 10.47 2.53
N GLY A 23 10.72 9.65 1.52
CA GLY A 23 11.69 8.83 0.80
C GLY A 23 12.27 7.68 1.64
N SER A 24 11.67 7.39 2.77
CA SER A 24 11.88 6.15 3.50
C SER A 24 10.56 5.39 3.46
N GLY A 25 10.35 4.63 2.42
CA GLY A 25 9.49 3.46 2.48
C GLY A 25 9.84 2.77 3.80
N SER A 26 9.21 1.86 4.30
CA SER A 26 9.41 1.28 5.61
C SER A 26 10.86 1.07 6.04
N HIS A 27 11.18 1.41 7.26
CA HIS A 27 12.43 0.99 7.86
C HIS A 27 12.42 -0.50 8.26
N SER A 28 11.24 -1.07 8.52
CA SER A 28 11.00 -2.50 8.68
C SER A 28 9.49 -2.78 8.68
N ILE A 29 9.09 -3.89 8.09
CA ILE A 29 7.72 -4.41 8.09
C ILE A 29 7.16 -4.50 9.52
N ALA A 30 7.95 -5.02 10.46
CA ALA A 30 7.53 -5.14 11.86
C ALA A 30 7.13 -3.78 12.48
N ARG A 31 7.86 -2.73 12.14
CA ARG A 31 7.53 -1.38 12.62
C ARG A 31 6.28 -0.82 11.97
N GLU A 32 6.08 -1.04 10.68
CA GLU A 32 4.86 -0.62 9.99
C GLU A 32 3.64 -1.27 10.61
N ILE A 33 3.68 -2.59 10.79
CA ILE A 33 2.61 -3.36 11.41
C ILE A 33 2.33 -2.85 12.82
N ALA A 34 3.38 -2.61 13.62
CA ALA A 34 3.22 -2.09 14.98
C ALA A 34 2.55 -0.71 15.00
N VAL A 35 2.91 0.20 14.07
CA VAL A 35 2.30 1.53 13.96
C VAL A 35 0.86 1.42 13.48
N LEU A 36 0.58 0.62 12.45
CA LEU A 36 -0.77 0.42 11.91
C LEU A 36 -1.72 -0.13 12.99
N ALA A 37 -1.33 -1.22 13.64
CA ALA A 37 -2.14 -1.85 14.66
C ALA A 37 -2.27 -1.01 15.94
N GLY A 38 -1.21 -0.29 16.31
CA GLY A 38 -1.24 0.65 17.43
C GLY A 38 -2.23 1.80 17.21
N LEU A 39 -2.30 2.34 16.01
CA LEU A 39 -3.27 3.37 15.63
C LEU A 39 -4.69 2.82 15.49
N ALA A 40 -4.84 1.61 14.91
CA ALA A 40 -6.13 0.96 14.77
C ALA A 40 -6.75 0.59 16.13
N GLY A 41 -5.92 0.23 17.11
CA GLY A 41 -6.34 -0.24 18.43
C GLY A 41 -6.99 -1.63 18.41
N GLY A 42 -7.07 -2.26 19.58
CA GLY A 42 -7.65 -3.60 19.74
C GLY A 42 -6.84 -4.72 19.07
N THR A 43 -7.34 -5.95 19.13
CA THR A 43 -6.74 -7.11 18.46
C THR A 43 -7.42 -7.30 17.10
N PRO A 44 -6.70 -7.19 15.97
CA PRO A 44 -7.28 -7.37 14.65
C PRO A 44 -7.68 -8.83 14.41
N LYS A 45 -8.77 -9.06 13.70
CA LYS A 45 -9.30 -10.38 13.35
C LYS A 45 -9.30 -10.63 11.84
N LEU A 46 -9.43 -9.57 11.04
CA LEU A 46 -9.46 -9.66 9.58
C LEU A 46 -8.54 -8.59 8.99
N ALA A 47 -7.63 -9.01 8.11
CA ALA A 47 -6.76 -8.11 7.36
C ALA A 47 -6.81 -8.40 5.86
N LEU A 48 -6.65 -7.35 5.06
CA LEU A 48 -6.41 -7.45 3.61
C LEU A 48 -5.00 -6.95 3.32
N ASP A 49 -4.20 -7.78 2.64
CA ASP A 49 -2.86 -7.43 2.14
C ASP A 49 -2.93 -7.35 0.61
N ILE A 50 -3.02 -6.14 0.07
CA ILE A 50 -3.21 -5.87 -1.35
C ILE A 50 -1.87 -5.49 -1.96
N GLY A 51 -1.37 -6.36 -2.88
CA GLY A 51 -0.02 -6.33 -3.39
C GLY A 51 0.93 -7.12 -2.47
N GLY A 52 0.55 -8.34 -2.11
CA GLY A 52 1.28 -9.15 -1.14
C GLY A 52 2.66 -9.63 -1.59
N ASN A 53 2.98 -9.53 -2.89
CA ASN A 53 4.26 -9.91 -3.50
C ASN A 53 4.72 -11.30 -3.04
N VAL A 54 5.80 -11.41 -2.26
CA VAL A 54 6.30 -12.69 -1.71
C VAL A 54 5.76 -13.02 -0.30
N GLY A 55 4.88 -12.19 0.25
CA GLY A 55 4.15 -12.44 1.49
C GLY A 55 4.88 -12.04 2.77
N ASP A 56 5.89 -11.17 2.71
CA ASP A 56 6.66 -10.78 3.90
C ASP A 56 5.81 -9.96 4.87
N TYR A 57 4.95 -9.07 4.37
CA TYR A 57 4.04 -8.29 5.22
C TYR A 57 3.00 -9.19 5.89
N THR A 58 2.35 -10.07 5.13
CA THR A 58 1.41 -11.08 5.66
C THR A 58 2.07 -11.96 6.71
N ALA A 59 3.30 -12.45 6.47
CA ALA A 59 4.03 -13.25 7.46
C ALA A 59 4.31 -12.46 8.75
N GLY A 60 4.62 -11.18 8.64
CA GLY A 60 4.76 -10.28 9.79
C GLY A 60 3.46 -10.11 10.57
N LEU A 61 2.33 -9.94 9.86
CA LEU A 61 0.99 -9.82 10.47
C LEU A 61 0.61 -11.06 11.28
N ILE A 62 0.65 -12.25 10.69
CA ILE A 62 0.27 -13.49 11.37
C ILE A 62 1.25 -13.86 12.51
N GLY A 63 2.54 -13.50 12.35
CA GLY A 63 3.53 -13.67 13.41
C GLY A 63 3.27 -12.77 14.62
N GLN A 64 2.75 -11.56 14.42
CA GLN A 64 2.41 -10.62 15.50
C GLN A 64 1.00 -10.87 16.07
N TYR A 65 0.07 -11.36 15.26
CA TYR A 65 -1.34 -11.60 15.63
C TYR A 65 -1.75 -13.03 15.26
N PRO A 66 -1.39 -14.03 16.06
CA PRO A 66 -1.84 -15.42 15.85
C PRO A 66 -3.37 -15.50 15.82
N GLY A 67 -3.92 -16.19 14.82
CA GLY A 67 -5.35 -16.29 14.58
C GLY A 67 -5.95 -15.13 13.78
N LEU A 68 -5.12 -14.21 13.26
CA LEU A 68 -5.55 -13.17 12.31
C LEU A 68 -5.83 -13.81 10.94
N GLU A 69 -7.06 -13.68 10.46
CA GLU A 69 -7.43 -14.04 9.09
C GLU A 69 -6.88 -12.99 8.11
N VAL A 70 -6.10 -13.42 7.12
CA VAL A 70 -5.52 -12.53 6.11
C VAL A 70 -5.92 -12.97 4.72
N HIS A 71 -6.50 -12.06 3.94
CA HIS A 71 -6.71 -12.22 2.51
C HIS A 71 -5.64 -11.45 1.76
N LEU A 72 -4.73 -12.19 1.11
CA LEU A 72 -3.58 -11.66 0.40
C LEU A 72 -3.86 -11.65 -1.10
N PHE A 73 -3.90 -10.45 -1.70
CA PHE A 73 -4.13 -10.25 -3.13
C PHE A 73 -2.79 -10.06 -3.85
N GLU A 74 -2.53 -10.90 -4.82
CA GLU A 74 -1.33 -10.84 -5.65
C GLU A 74 -1.66 -11.33 -7.06
N PRO A 75 -1.46 -10.53 -8.12
CA PRO A 75 -1.81 -10.93 -9.47
C PRO A 75 -0.72 -11.73 -10.20
N ALA A 76 0.57 -11.52 -9.90
CA ALA A 76 1.66 -12.11 -10.68
C ALA A 76 1.77 -13.62 -10.44
N THR A 77 1.68 -14.41 -11.51
CA THR A 77 1.66 -15.89 -11.46
C THR A 77 2.86 -16.47 -10.70
N VAL A 78 4.05 -15.91 -10.89
CA VAL A 78 5.27 -16.35 -10.21
C VAL A 78 5.15 -16.16 -8.68
N ASN A 79 4.62 -15.04 -8.24
CA ASN A 79 4.44 -14.75 -6.81
C ASN A 79 3.31 -15.59 -6.21
N ILE A 80 2.21 -15.80 -6.92
CA ILE A 80 1.11 -16.69 -6.47
C ILE A 80 1.65 -18.10 -6.15
N ALA A 81 2.52 -18.65 -7.00
CA ALA A 81 3.11 -19.96 -6.76
C ALA A 81 3.96 -19.98 -5.47
N ARG A 82 4.77 -18.93 -5.25
CA ARG A 82 5.57 -18.75 -4.03
C ARG A 82 4.71 -18.61 -2.78
N LEU A 83 3.65 -17.80 -2.86
CA LEU A 83 2.73 -17.57 -1.75
C LEU A 83 1.98 -18.84 -1.35
N ARG A 84 1.48 -19.61 -2.31
CA ARG A 84 0.82 -20.90 -2.05
C ARG A 84 1.74 -21.90 -1.39
N ALA A 85 3.02 -21.93 -1.78
CA ALA A 85 4.03 -22.77 -1.13
C ALA A 85 4.33 -22.26 0.29
N ARG A 86 4.47 -20.95 0.48
CA ARG A 86 4.80 -20.32 1.77
C ARG A 86 3.70 -20.51 2.82
N PHE A 87 2.44 -20.37 2.43
CA PHE A 87 1.27 -20.44 3.32
C PHE A 87 0.46 -21.74 3.17
N SER A 88 1.11 -22.82 2.73
CA SER A 88 0.45 -24.10 2.46
C SER A 88 -0.13 -24.81 3.68
N THR A 89 0.34 -24.50 4.89
CA THR A 89 0.03 -25.24 6.14
C THR A 89 -0.86 -24.47 7.12
N GLY A 90 -1.38 -23.28 6.75
CA GLY A 90 -2.22 -22.46 7.64
C GLY A 90 -3.60 -22.20 7.05
N SER A 91 -4.64 -22.21 7.87
CA SER A 91 -5.98 -21.77 7.48
C SER A 91 -6.16 -20.24 7.58
N GLU A 92 -5.15 -19.52 8.07
CA GLU A 92 -5.23 -18.10 8.40
C GLU A 92 -5.01 -17.20 7.18
N VAL A 93 -4.32 -17.70 6.13
CA VAL A 93 -3.99 -16.91 4.93
C VAL A 93 -4.69 -17.48 3.69
N THR A 94 -5.53 -16.65 3.09
CA THR A 94 -6.15 -16.92 1.80
C THR A 94 -5.43 -16.15 0.70
N VAL A 95 -4.74 -16.84 -0.21
CA VAL A 95 -4.10 -16.22 -1.39
C VAL A 95 -5.14 -16.02 -2.48
N VAL A 96 -5.40 -14.77 -2.84
CA VAL A 96 -6.38 -14.36 -3.85
C VAL A 96 -5.61 -13.94 -5.13
N PRO A 97 -5.65 -14.74 -6.21
CA PRO A 97 -4.83 -14.56 -7.41
C PRO A 97 -5.42 -13.49 -8.35
N CYS A 98 -5.48 -12.24 -7.91
CA CYS A 98 -5.96 -11.11 -8.71
C CYS A 98 -5.39 -9.78 -8.21
N ALA A 99 -5.44 -8.78 -9.07
CA ALA A 99 -5.23 -7.39 -8.68
C ALA A 99 -6.53 -6.79 -8.14
N VAL A 100 -6.40 -5.71 -7.37
CA VAL A 100 -7.51 -4.90 -6.88
C VAL A 100 -7.55 -3.58 -7.63
N SER A 101 -8.73 -3.17 -8.09
CA SER A 101 -8.96 -1.93 -8.81
C SER A 101 -10.37 -1.37 -8.51
N ASP A 102 -10.71 -0.24 -9.15
CA ASP A 102 -12.05 0.38 -9.11
C ASP A 102 -13.09 -0.36 -9.95
N HIS A 103 -12.66 -1.29 -10.81
CA HIS A 103 -13.51 -2.14 -11.64
C HIS A 103 -12.99 -3.57 -11.74
N ALA A 104 -13.89 -4.50 -12.06
CA ALA A 104 -13.54 -5.88 -12.37
C ALA A 104 -13.22 -6.03 -13.86
N GLY A 105 -12.37 -7.01 -14.20
CA GLY A 105 -11.99 -7.29 -15.58
C GLY A 105 -10.62 -7.94 -15.70
N GLU A 106 -10.01 -7.78 -16.87
CA GLU A 106 -8.64 -8.20 -17.14
C GLU A 106 -7.80 -6.99 -17.57
N ALA A 107 -6.54 -6.98 -17.18
CA ALA A 107 -5.59 -5.94 -17.58
C ALA A 107 -4.18 -6.52 -17.71
N PRO A 108 -3.31 -5.88 -18.48
CA PRO A 108 -1.87 -6.18 -18.40
C PRO A 108 -1.28 -5.61 -17.12
N ILE A 109 -0.36 -6.37 -16.51
CA ILE A 109 0.63 -5.84 -15.55
C ILE A 109 2.00 -5.82 -16.20
N TYR A 110 2.82 -4.89 -15.78
CA TYR A 110 4.17 -4.67 -16.29
C TYR A 110 5.19 -4.78 -15.18
N SER A 111 6.39 -5.28 -15.49
CA SER A 111 7.48 -5.36 -14.54
C SER A 111 8.84 -5.31 -15.23
N ASN A 112 9.89 -5.14 -14.43
CA ASN A 112 11.27 -5.25 -14.91
C ASN A 112 11.81 -6.69 -14.87
N ALA A 113 11.14 -7.59 -14.14
CA ALA A 113 11.47 -9.00 -14.05
C ALA A 113 10.28 -9.79 -13.49
N PRO A 114 10.11 -11.09 -13.80
CA PRO A 114 9.04 -11.91 -13.24
C PRO A 114 9.04 -11.93 -11.70
N GLY A 115 7.91 -11.55 -11.09
CA GLY A 115 7.73 -11.50 -9.64
C GLY A 115 8.44 -10.34 -8.95
N SER A 116 8.79 -9.29 -9.69
CA SER A 116 9.38 -8.06 -9.15
C SER A 116 8.43 -7.33 -8.20
N GLY A 117 9.00 -6.70 -7.15
CA GLY A 117 8.28 -5.77 -6.28
C GLY A 117 7.85 -4.47 -6.96
N LEU A 118 8.38 -4.17 -8.15
CA LEU A 118 8.01 -2.99 -8.93
C LEU A 118 6.85 -3.25 -9.92
N THR A 119 6.20 -4.42 -9.84
CA THR A 119 5.10 -4.79 -10.74
C THR A 119 3.93 -3.83 -10.58
N SER A 120 3.45 -3.28 -11.71
CA SER A 120 2.39 -2.27 -11.74
C SER A 120 1.43 -2.50 -12.90
N LEU A 121 0.17 -2.06 -12.76
CA LEU A 121 -0.79 -1.96 -13.86
C LEU A 121 -0.38 -0.89 -14.89
N SER A 122 0.50 0.03 -14.55
CA SER A 122 1.08 1.00 -15.47
C SER A 122 2.44 0.56 -15.99
N GLN A 123 2.67 0.71 -17.29
CA GLN A 123 4.01 0.56 -17.87
C GLN A 123 4.85 1.79 -17.46
N ARG A 124 5.55 1.66 -16.33
CA ARG A 124 6.35 2.74 -15.74
C ARG A 124 7.55 3.09 -16.62
N LYS A 125 7.88 4.38 -16.71
CA LYS A 125 9.06 4.86 -17.41
C LYS A 125 10.20 5.15 -16.42
N LEU A 126 11.02 4.14 -16.17
CA LEU A 126 12.13 4.20 -15.19
C LEU A 126 13.52 4.25 -15.85
N ASP A 127 13.63 4.72 -17.12
CA ASP A 127 14.89 4.84 -17.85
C ASP A 127 15.95 5.68 -17.09
N HIS A 128 15.51 6.70 -16.37
CA HIS A 128 16.36 7.55 -15.55
C HIS A 128 17.00 6.81 -14.36
N MET A 129 16.48 5.65 -14.01
CA MET A 129 17.02 4.74 -12.99
C MET A 129 17.75 3.54 -13.62
N GLY A 130 17.77 3.43 -14.97
CA GLY A 130 18.32 2.28 -15.68
C GLY A 130 17.50 1.01 -15.51
N ILE A 131 16.22 1.12 -15.18
CA ILE A 131 15.32 -0.02 -14.96
C ILE A 131 14.37 -0.16 -16.16
N PRO A 132 14.55 -1.16 -17.03
CA PRO A 132 13.61 -1.43 -18.12
C PRO A 132 12.32 -2.08 -17.58
N PHE A 133 11.18 -1.73 -18.15
CA PHE A 133 9.87 -2.35 -17.86
C PHE A 133 9.42 -3.13 -19.11
N THR A 134 9.94 -4.35 -19.26
CA THR A 134 9.80 -5.16 -20.47
C THR A 134 8.91 -6.39 -20.32
N GLU A 135 8.72 -6.85 -19.09
CA GLU A 135 7.86 -7.99 -18.81
C GLU A 135 6.39 -7.56 -18.78
N GLN A 136 5.51 -8.40 -19.30
CA GLN A 136 4.06 -8.18 -19.32
C GLN A 136 3.33 -9.50 -19.07
N GLU A 137 2.28 -9.44 -18.28
CA GLU A 137 1.38 -10.56 -17.99
C GLU A 137 -0.07 -10.04 -17.97
N THR A 138 -1.02 -10.80 -18.51
CA THR A 138 -2.46 -10.47 -18.38
C THR A 138 -3.01 -11.09 -17.08
N ILE A 139 -3.66 -10.27 -16.28
CA ILE A 139 -4.16 -10.66 -14.96
C ILE A 139 -5.63 -10.29 -14.79
N ARG A 140 -6.29 -10.94 -13.84
CA ARG A 140 -7.63 -10.60 -13.41
C ARG A 140 -7.61 -9.47 -12.40
N MET A 141 -8.58 -8.55 -12.51
CA MET A 141 -8.86 -7.49 -11.54
C MET A 141 -10.22 -7.69 -10.90
N ILE A 142 -10.36 -7.27 -9.64
CA ILE A 142 -11.63 -7.26 -8.91
C ILE A 142 -11.80 -5.96 -8.13
N ARG A 143 -13.05 -5.67 -7.73
CA ARG A 143 -13.37 -4.67 -6.71
C ARG A 143 -13.39 -5.32 -5.33
N VAL A 144 -12.83 -4.62 -4.32
CA VAL A 144 -12.89 -5.09 -2.94
C VAL A 144 -14.34 -5.17 -2.45
N GLU A 145 -15.22 -4.25 -2.84
CA GLU A 145 -16.63 -4.24 -2.45
C GLU A 145 -17.35 -5.56 -2.78
N GLU A 146 -17.13 -6.08 -4.01
CA GLU A 146 -17.71 -7.34 -4.45
C GLU A 146 -17.13 -8.52 -3.64
N TYR A 147 -15.81 -8.57 -3.52
CA TYR A 147 -15.12 -9.60 -2.75
C TYR A 147 -15.51 -9.59 -1.26
N TRP A 148 -15.64 -8.42 -0.67
CA TRP A 148 -16.06 -8.23 0.71
C TRP A 148 -17.49 -8.75 0.95
N HIS A 149 -18.41 -8.46 0.02
CA HIS A 149 -19.78 -8.96 0.11
C HIS A 149 -19.82 -10.48 -0.06
N ASP A 150 -19.23 -11.01 -1.13
CA ASP A 150 -19.41 -12.40 -1.56
C ASP A 150 -18.53 -13.39 -0.76
N MET A 151 -17.34 -13.00 -0.41
CA MET A 151 -16.35 -13.89 0.22
C MET A 151 -16.15 -13.61 1.71
N LEU A 152 -16.31 -12.35 2.15
CA LEU A 152 -16.10 -11.98 3.56
C LEU A 152 -17.42 -11.80 4.32
N GLY A 153 -18.56 -11.99 3.68
CA GLY A 153 -19.89 -11.88 4.31
C GLY A 153 -20.15 -10.50 4.91
N ALA A 154 -19.64 -9.45 4.27
CA ALA A 154 -19.78 -8.06 4.69
C ALA A 154 -19.31 -7.76 6.13
N ARG A 155 -18.34 -8.54 6.63
CA ARG A 155 -17.74 -8.36 7.98
C ARG A 155 -16.88 -7.10 8.06
N PRO A 156 -16.73 -6.50 9.26
CA PRO A 156 -15.76 -5.44 9.48
C PRO A 156 -14.34 -5.87 9.12
N ILE A 157 -13.58 -4.95 8.51
CA ILE A 157 -12.18 -5.12 8.15
C ILE A 157 -11.34 -4.33 9.15
N ASP A 158 -10.43 -5.01 9.85
CA ASP A 158 -9.62 -4.35 10.87
C ASP A 158 -8.43 -3.62 10.28
N LEU A 159 -7.66 -4.30 9.43
CA LEU A 159 -6.44 -3.77 8.84
C LEU A 159 -6.43 -3.97 7.32
N VAL A 160 -5.98 -2.96 6.61
CA VAL A 160 -5.71 -3.06 5.17
C VAL A 160 -4.31 -2.52 4.91
N LYS A 161 -3.53 -3.23 4.09
CA LYS A 161 -2.32 -2.70 3.45
C LYS A 161 -2.56 -2.64 1.95
N ILE A 162 -2.17 -1.54 1.31
CA ILE A 162 -2.21 -1.36 -0.13
C ILE A 162 -0.84 -0.87 -0.60
N ASP A 163 -0.18 -1.68 -1.42
CA ASP A 163 1.13 -1.39 -1.99
C ASP A 163 1.20 -2.05 -3.38
N ILE A 164 0.73 -1.32 -4.38
CA ILE A 164 0.49 -1.79 -5.75
C ILE A 164 1.04 -0.85 -6.80
N GLU A 165 2.11 -0.16 -6.42
CA GLU A 165 2.96 0.61 -7.31
C GLU A 165 2.19 1.63 -8.19
N GLY A 166 1.39 2.49 -7.48
CA GLY A 166 0.74 3.67 -8.06
C GLY A 166 -0.77 3.51 -8.34
N HIS A 167 -1.36 2.35 -8.13
CA HIS A 167 -2.80 2.10 -8.33
C HIS A 167 -3.62 2.10 -7.02
N GLU A 168 -3.03 2.54 -5.91
CA GLU A 168 -3.63 2.56 -4.58
C GLU A 168 -4.95 3.33 -4.55
N LEU A 169 -5.03 4.46 -5.27
CA LEU A 169 -6.25 5.27 -5.33
C LEU A 169 -7.40 4.52 -6.02
N ALA A 170 -7.12 3.87 -7.16
CA ALA A 170 -8.13 3.06 -7.87
C ALA A 170 -8.59 1.88 -7.01
N ALA A 171 -7.66 1.19 -6.33
CA ALA A 171 -8.01 0.13 -5.40
C ALA A 171 -8.92 0.63 -4.28
N LEU A 172 -8.61 1.79 -3.67
CA LEU A 172 -9.43 2.42 -2.63
C LEU A 172 -10.84 2.80 -3.12
N GLN A 173 -10.95 3.30 -4.35
CA GLN A 173 -12.26 3.56 -4.98
C GLN A 173 -13.07 2.27 -5.16
N GLY A 174 -12.39 1.15 -5.41
CA GLY A 174 -13.00 -0.18 -5.49
C GLY A 174 -13.48 -0.75 -4.16
N PHE A 175 -13.16 -0.13 -3.02
CA PHE A 175 -13.69 -0.55 -1.71
C PHE A 175 -15.18 -0.27 -1.56
N GLY A 176 -15.71 0.78 -2.19
CA GLY A 176 -17.13 1.13 -2.07
C GLY A 176 -17.61 1.14 -0.61
N ALA A 177 -18.68 0.41 -0.32
CA ALA A 177 -19.25 0.30 1.02
C ALA A 177 -18.31 -0.39 2.04
N ALA A 178 -17.39 -1.24 1.61
CA ALA A 178 -16.42 -1.89 2.50
C ALA A 178 -15.50 -0.87 3.21
N LEU A 179 -15.24 0.28 2.58
CA LEU A 179 -14.46 1.33 3.21
C LEU A 179 -15.14 1.86 4.49
N ALA A 180 -16.48 1.90 4.54
CA ALA A 180 -17.25 2.37 5.69
C ALA A 180 -17.11 1.49 6.93
N VAL A 181 -16.72 0.24 6.79
CA VAL A 181 -16.52 -0.72 7.89
C VAL A 181 -15.06 -1.11 8.07
N THR A 182 -14.15 -0.43 7.37
CA THR A 182 -12.70 -0.60 7.51
C THR A 182 -12.17 0.29 8.63
N ARG A 183 -11.37 -0.28 9.54
CA ARG A 183 -10.84 0.43 10.71
C ARG A 183 -9.59 1.24 10.38
N ALA A 184 -8.59 0.60 9.73
CA ALA A 184 -7.36 1.28 9.36
C ALA A 184 -6.83 0.78 8.03
N VAL A 185 -6.27 1.72 7.24
CA VAL A 185 -5.67 1.46 5.93
C VAL A 185 -4.26 2.03 5.90
N GLN A 186 -3.26 1.20 5.64
CA GLN A 186 -1.92 1.63 5.27
C GLN A 186 -1.81 1.66 3.75
N PHE A 187 -1.27 2.73 3.20
CA PHE A 187 -1.03 2.87 1.76
C PHE A 187 0.29 3.58 1.48
N GLU A 188 0.86 3.30 0.31
CA GLU A 188 2.04 3.99 -0.17
C GLU A 188 1.64 5.15 -1.10
N PHE A 189 2.36 6.28 -0.98
CA PHE A 189 2.34 7.37 -1.95
C PHE A 189 3.77 7.74 -2.31
N GLY A 190 4.05 7.84 -3.62
CA GLY A 190 5.41 8.14 -4.05
C GLY A 190 5.58 8.25 -5.55
N GLY A 191 6.77 7.85 -6.03
CA GLY A 191 7.16 7.99 -7.43
C GLY A 191 6.27 7.25 -8.43
N ALA A 192 5.63 6.15 -8.03
CA ALA A 192 4.70 5.41 -8.86
C ALA A 192 3.44 6.22 -9.21
N ASN A 193 3.04 7.13 -8.33
CA ASN A 193 1.88 8.01 -8.53
C ASN A 193 2.10 9.07 -9.62
N ILE A 194 3.36 9.33 -10.04
CA ILE A 194 3.66 10.18 -11.20
C ILE A 194 3.14 9.51 -12.47
N ASP A 195 3.33 8.20 -12.61
CA ASP A 195 2.91 7.44 -13.81
C ASP A 195 1.38 7.38 -13.93
N THR A 196 0.67 7.25 -12.80
CA THR A 196 -0.81 7.22 -12.75
C THR A 196 -1.45 8.60 -12.65
N ARG A 197 -0.67 9.68 -12.50
CA ARG A 197 -1.14 11.07 -12.31
C ARG A 197 -2.10 11.21 -11.13
N THR A 198 -1.85 10.44 -10.07
CA THR A 198 -2.56 10.54 -8.81
C THR A 198 -1.78 11.43 -7.85
N TYR A 199 -2.47 12.19 -7.03
CA TYR A 199 -1.87 13.16 -6.12
C TYR A 199 -2.22 12.80 -4.68
N PHE A 200 -1.36 13.17 -3.73
CA PHE A 200 -1.65 12.96 -2.31
C PHE A 200 -2.96 13.63 -1.89
N ARG A 201 -3.31 14.74 -2.53
CA ARG A 201 -4.58 15.44 -2.36
C ARG A 201 -5.80 14.54 -2.59
N ASP A 202 -5.73 13.64 -3.56
CA ASP A 202 -6.84 12.74 -3.90
C ASP A 202 -7.09 11.73 -2.77
N PHE A 203 -6.00 11.18 -2.20
CA PHE A 203 -6.08 10.34 -0.98
C PHE A 203 -6.56 11.12 0.23
N TRP A 204 -6.09 12.37 0.38
CA TRP A 204 -6.51 13.23 1.49
C TRP A 204 -8.03 13.41 1.53
N TYR A 205 -8.64 13.81 0.42
CA TYR A 205 -10.08 14.02 0.35
C TYR A 205 -10.85 12.71 0.46
N LEU A 206 -10.45 11.66 -0.27
CA LEU A 206 -11.09 10.34 -0.17
C LEU A 206 -11.21 9.88 1.29
N PHE A 207 -10.12 9.93 2.05
CA PHE A 207 -10.13 9.45 3.42
C PHE A 207 -10.82 10.42 4.40
N THR A 208 -10.58 11.72 4.28
CA THR A 208 -11.18 12.68 5.22
C THR A 208 -12.69 12.80 5.07
N GLU A 209 -13.21 12.73 3.85
CA GLU A 209 -14.64 12.69 3.54
C GLU A 209 -15.27 11.36 3.98
N ALA A 210 -14.55 10.25 3.87
CA ALA A 210 -14.98 8.95 4.39
C ALA A 210 -14.85 8.81 5.92
N GLY A 211 -14.44 9.85 6.65
CA GLY A 211 -14.39 9.84 8.10
C GLY A 211 -13.10 9.28 8.71
N PHE A 212 -11.97 9.38 8.02
CA PHE A 212 -10.68 8.98 8.55
C PHE A 212 -9.81 10.16 8.96
N ASP A 213 -8.89 9.91 9.88
CA ASP A 213 -7.72 10.75 10.17
C ASP A 213 -6.49 10.13 9.48
N LEU A 214 -5.63 10.98 8.90
CA LEU A 214 -4.42 10.52 8.22
C LEU A 214 -3.17 10.75 9.07
N TYR A 215 -2.28 9.77 8.99
CA TYR A 215 -0.97 9.77 9.63
C TYR A 215 0.10 9.41 8.61
N ARG A 216 1.26 10.03 8.73
CA ARG A 216 2.46 9.65 8.01
C ARG A 216 3.35 8.82 8.92
N ILE A 217 3.91 7.71 8.43
CA ILE A 217 4.90 6.94 9.18
C ILE A 217 6.25 7.68 9.11
N THR A 218 6.80 8.06 10.26
CA THR A 218 8.10 8.73 10.35
C THR A 218 9.06 7.95 11.23
N PRO A 219 10.37 8.21 11.16
CA PRO A 219 11.35 7.61 12.08
C PRO A 219 11.06 7.86 13.56
N LEU A 220 10.33 8.93 13.88
CA LEU A 220 9.98 9.30 15.26
C LEU A 220 8.62 8.76 15.71
N GLY A 221 7.89 8.04 14.84
CA GLY A 221 6.54 7.52 15.08
C GLY A 221 5.53 8.12 14.09
N PRO A 222 4.22 7.81 14.24
CA PRO A 222 3.19 8.35 13.38
C PRO A 222 2.99 9.84 13.59
N GLU A 223 3.04 10.62 12.51
CA GLU A 223 2.71 12.04 12.50
C GLU A 223 1.28 12.25 11.97
N ARG A 224 0.37 12.77 12.81
CA ARG A 224 -0.97 13.11 12.35
C ARG A 224 -0.94 14.31 11.42
N LEU A 225 -1.59 14.17 10.27
CA LEU A 225 -1.76 15.25 9.30
C LEU A 225 -3.09 15.95 9.59
N HIS A 226 -3.04 17.22 9.99
CA HIS A 226 -4.24 17.99 10.37
C HIS A 226 -4.89 18.72 9.20
N ARG A 227 -4.16 18.88 8.11
CA ARG A 227 -4.61 19.55 6.86
C ARG A 227 -3.73 19.12 5.69
N TYR A 228 -4.29 19.13 4.52
CA TYR A 228 -3.53 19.04 3.26
C TYR A 228 -2.75 20.33 3.00
N ARG A 229 -1.58 20.19 2.38
CA ARG A 229 -0.75 21.29 1.86
C ARG A 229 -0.12 20.83 0.55
N GLU A 230 0.06 21.72 -0.42
CA GLU A 230 0.68 21.40 -1.72
C GLU A 230 2.10 20.84 -1.57
N ARG A 231 2.84 21.19 -0.52
CA ARG A 231 4.15 20.62 -0.20
C ARG A 231 4.10 19.15 0.27
N ASP A 232 2.90 18.60 0.48
CA ASP A 232 2.73 17.17 0.77
C ASP A 232 2.77 16.33 -0.51
N GLU A 233 2.77 16.97 -1.71
CA GLU A 233 2.98 16.38 -3.03
C GLU A 233 4.48 16.20 -3.33
N PHE A 234 5.21 15.40 -2.56
CA PHE A 234 6.66 15.28 -2.74
C PHE A 234 7.12 14.02 -3.48
N PHE A 235 6.25 13.15 -3.95
CA PHE A 235 6.50 11.97 -4.80
C PHE A 235 7.73 11.12 -4.42
N SER A 236 8.10 11.11 -3.15
CA SER A 236 9.09 10.19 -2.60
C SER A 236 8.36 9.13 -1.82
N THR A 237 8.66 7.88 -2.09
CA THR A 237 8.04 6.70 -1.47
C THR A 237 7.87 6.87 0.03
N THR A 238 6.62 6.91 0.49
CA THR A 238 6.27 7.20 1.88
C THR A 238 5.00 6.44 2.25
N ASN A 239 5.03 5.80 3.41
CA ASN A 239 3.89 5.09 3.95
C ASN A 239 3.00 6.01 4.80
N TYR A 240 1.71 5.95 4.54
CA TYR A 240 0.66 6.64 5.26
C TYR A 240 -0.32 5.64 5.89
N ILE A 241 -0.98 6.06 6.94
CA ILE A 241 -2.05 5.30 7.59
C ILE A 241 -3.27 6.21 7.71
N ALA A 242 -4.40 5.74 7.23
CA ALA A 242 -5.71 6.31 7.47
C ALA A 242 -6.41 5.49 8.56
N VAL A 243 -6.89 6.15 9.62
CA VAL A 243 -7.60 5.51 10.74
C VAL A 243 -8.98 6.10 10.85
N ARG A 244 -9.99 5.24 10.91
CA ARG A 244 -11.38 5.66 11.06
C ARG A 244 -11.59 6.42 12.38
N ARG A 245 -12.22 7.57 12.30
CA ARG A 245 -12.65 8.32 13.48
C ARG A 245 -13.73 7.53 14.24
N ALA A 246 -13.63 7.54 15.55
CA ALA A 246 -14.61 6.91 16.45
C ALA A 246 -15.98 7.59 16.37
#